data_28c5d12d31667791e463186b6b2d2adf
#
_entry.id   28c5d12d31667791e463186b6b2d2adf
#
_cell.length_a   1.000
_cell.length_b   1.000
_cell.length_c   1.000
_cell.angle_alpha   90.00
_cell.angle_beta   90.00
_cell.angle_gamma   90.00
#
_symmetry.space_group_name_H-M   'P 1'
#
loop_
_entity.id
_entity.type
_entity.pdbx_description
1 polymer ?
#
loop_
_entity_poly.entity_id
_entity_poly.type
_entity_poly.pdbx_seq_one_letter_code
_entity_poly.pdbx_strand_id
1 'polypeptide(L)'
;MAADLIDLHTHTNCSDGDYAPAELLRLAKKRGIKTIAIADHDTVDGYDKELFLLAKELEIELIPGIEFSTIDKESGQKIHALGLGIDLENNVLRGKCTQLRADRIKLMGQIAEKLASCGFILRVDELVASGEIITKAHIARDVLANEANRHRLIKAHGSMPLQGEFIEKWLIKGCPAFVPKTKPLLTHEAIDIIHQAGGISSCAHPSFNVMKGFSLECMKQLILRNKFDAVEAINIQYDKENGDRRFDMVQEFTQFAEESSLLITGGSDYHSDNRELWGNMPSLGMADEAVRPGQEMVDSLNLLVTSRATTAE
;
A
#
# COMPACT_ATOMS: atom_id res chain seq x y z
N MET A 1 -15.24 28.14 1.37
CA MET A 1 -15.56 26.80 0.84
C MET A 1 -14.65 25.82 1.56
N ALA A 2 -15.09 24.64 1.97
CA ALA A 2 -14.18 23.62 2.48
C ALA A 2 -13.21 23.27 1.34
N ALA A 3 -11.93 23.10 1.67
CA ALA A 3 -10.95 22.66 0.67
C ALA A 3 -11.36 21.28 0.16
N ASP A 4 -11.19 21.04 -1.15
CA ASP A 4 -11.44 19.73 -1.74
C ASP A 4 -10.51 18.70 -1.10
N LEU A 5 -11.06 17.56 -0.71
CA LEU A 5 -10.27 16.49 -0.12
C LEU A 5 -9.63 15.66 -1.23
N ILE A 6 -8.36 15.30 -1.02
CA ILE A 6 -7.53 14.54 -1.94
C ILE A 6 -6.93 13.36 -1.18
N ASP A 7 -6.88 12.18 -1.82
CA ASP A 7 -6.23 11.00 -1.27
C ASP A 7 -5.52 10.22 -2.38
N LEU A 8 -4.21 10.29 -2.42
CA LEU A 8 -3.41 9.65 -3.48
C LEU A 8 -2.88 8.26 -3.11
N HIS A 9 -3.35 7.70 -1.97
CA HIS A 9 -2.93 6.39 -1.52
C HIS A 9 -4.07 5.68 -0.80
N THR A 10 -4.77 4.81 -1.52
CA THR A 10 -5.88 4.01 -0.99
C THR A 10 -5.85 2.60 -1.56
N HIS A 11 -6.40 1.64 -0.81
CA HIS A 11 -6.45 0.22 -1.17
C HIS A 11 -7.86 -0.29 -1.31
N THR A 12 -8.03 -1.29 -2.18
CA THR A 12 -9.30 -2.00 -2.39
C THR A 12 -9.14 -3.48 -2.09
N ASN A 13 -10.23 -4.22 -2.22
CA ASN A 13 -10.21 -5.68 -2.09
C ASN A 13 -9.49 -6.39 -3.25
N CYS A 14 -8.97 -5.67 -4.24
CA CYS A 14 -8.05 -6.25 -5.22
C CYS A 14 -6.66 -6.54 -4.61
N SER A 15 -6.35 -5.88 -3.48
CA SER A 15 -5.20 -6.21 -2.62
C SER A 15 -5.66 -6.55 -1.21
N ASP A 16 -5.59 -5.65 -0.25
CA ASP A 16 -5.90 -5.90 1.16
C ASP A 16 -6.82 -4.88 1.83
N GLY A 17 -7.41 -3.98 1.06
CA GLY A 17 -8.53 -3.16 1.52
C GLY A 17 -9.83 -3.97 1.64
N ASP A 18 -10.80 -3.41 2.34
CA ASP A 18 -12.09 -4.09 2.59
C ASP A 18 -13.17 -3.77 1.54
N TYR A 19 -13.00 -2.68 0.77
CA TYR A 19 -14.00 -2.20 -0.18
C TYR A 19 -13.67 -2.57 -1.62
N ALA A 20 -14.67 -2.97 -2.40
CA ALA A 20 -14.50 -3.05 -3.84
C ALA A 20 -14.22 -1.65 -4.45
N PRO A 21 -13.50 -1.55 -5.59
CA PRO A 21 -13.13 -0.26 -6.17
C PRO A 21 -14.32 0.70 -6.34
N ALA A 22 -15.46 0.21 -6.83
CA ALA A 22 -16.66 1.02 -6.98
C ALA A 22 -17.29 1.46 -5.64
N GLU A 23 -17.17 0.64 -4.60
CA GLU A 23 -17.63 0.99 -3.25
C GLU A 23 -16.75 2.06 -2.64
N LEU A 24 -15.43 1.95 -2.83
CA LEU A 24 -14.47 2.96 -2.37
C LEU A 24 -14.73 4.32 -3.01
N LEU A 25 -15.00 4.38 -4.33
CA LEU A 25 -15.36 5.64 -5.01
C LEU A 25 -16.66 6.26 -4.45
N ARG A 26 -17.68 5.44 -4.18
CA ARG A 26 -18.92 5.94 -3.57
C ARG A 26 -18.69 6.46 -2.15
N LEU A 27 -17.83 5.79 -1.39
CA LEU A 27 -17.42 6.23 -0.07
C LEU A 27 -16.64 7.55 -0.14
N ALA A 28 -15.71 7.67 -1.10
CA ALA A 28 -14.95 8.89 -1.37
C ALA A 28 -15.88 10.07 -1.69
N LYS A 29 -16.85 9.88 -2.58
CA LYS A 29 -17.89 10.91 -2.87
C LYS A 29 -18.64 11.33 -1.63
N LYS A 30 -19.10 10.36 -0.81
CA LYS A 30 -19.82 10.63 0.44
C LYS A 30 -18.98 11.45 1.44
N ARG A 31 -17.67 11.28 1.42
CA ARG A 31 -16.72 12.03 2.28
C ARG A 31 -16.22 13.34 1.67
N GLY A 32 -16.66 13.68 0.47
CA GLY A 32 -16.30 14.95 -0.19
C GLY A 32 -14.92 14.92 -0.87
N ILE A 33 -14.37 13.73 -1.12
CA ILE A 33 -13.11 13.58 -1.85
C ILE A 33 -13.34 13.91 -3.32
N LYS A 34 -12.44 14.71 -3.90
CA LYS A 34 -12.50 15.14 -5.28
C LYS A 34 -11.46 14.46 -6.17
N THR A 35 -10.31 14.11 -5.60
CA THR A 35 -9.25 13.41 -6.30
C THR A 35 -8.81 12.21 -5.46
N ILE A 36 -8.75 11.03 -6.07
CA ILE A 36 -8.34 9.79 -5.39
C ILE A 36 -7.45 8.96 -6.31
N ALA A 37 -6.44 8.30 -5.73
CA ALA A 37 -5.74 7.21 -6.41
C ALA A 37 -5.99 5.89 -5.68
N ILE A 38 -6.33 4.85 -6.43
CA ILE A 38 -6.32 3.47 -5.95
C ILE A 38 -4.92 2.92 -6.20
N ALA A 39 -4.24 2.48 -5.17
CA ALA A 39 -2.86 2.04 -5.24
C ALA A 39 -2.68 0.63 -4.67
N ASP A 40 -3.47 -0.30 -5.16
CA ASP A 40 -3.45 -1.70 -4.71
C ASP A 40 -2.06 -2.32 -4.79
N HIS A 41 -1.72 -3.15 -3.81
CA HIS A 41 -0.43 -3.81 -3.74
C HIS A 41 -0.16 -4.75 -4.92
N ASP A 42 0.88 -4.45 -5.70
CA ASP A 42 1.41 -5.28 -6.79
C ASP A 42 0.38 -5.63 -7.88
N THR A 43 -0.71 -4.86 -8.02
CA THR A 43 -1.77 -5.09 -9.03
C THR A 43 -2.44 -3.79 -9.49
N VAL A 44 -2.99 -3.83 -10.70
CA VAL A 44 -3.87 -2.80 -11.27
C VAL A 44 -5.25 -3.36 -11.64
N ASP A 45 -5.58 -4.55 -11.14
CA ASP A 45 -6.82 -5.25 -11.52
C ASP A 45 -8.09 -4.58 -10.97
N GLY A 46 -7.94 -3.64 -10.04
CA GLY A 46 -9.04 -2.81 -9.53
C GLY A 46 -9.60 -1.81 -10.55
N TYR A 47 -8.89 -1.59 -11.67
CA TYR A 47 -9.27 -0.63 -12.69
C TYR A 47 -9.93 -1.31 -13.89
N ASP A 48 -11.09 -0.82 -14.26
CA ASP A 48 -11.78 -1.15 -15.49
C ASP A 48 -12.48 0.08 -16.07
N LYS A 49 -13.09 -0.06 -17.23
CA LYS A 49 -13.78 1.03 -17.91
C LYS A 49 -15.00 1.54 -17.12
N GLU A 50 -15.70 0.65 -16.46
CA GLU A 50 -16.88 0.93 -15.65
C GLU A 50 -16.52 1.78 -14.43
N LEU A 51 -15.36 1.54 -13.83
CA LEU A 51 -14.85 2.33 -12.69
C LEU A 51 -14.57 3.78 -13.12
N PHE A 52 -13.94 4.01 -14.28
CA PHE A 52 -13.71 5.38 -14.80
C PHE A 52 -15.01 6.09 -15.15
N LEU A 53 -16.01 5.39 -15.67
CA LEU A 53 -17.34 5.96 -15.93
C LEU A 53 -18.03 6.35 -14.62
N LEU A 54 -17.94 5.51 -13.59
CA LEU A 54 -18.45 5.81 -12.26
C LEU A 54 -17.74 7.02 -11.63
N ALA A 55 -16.41 7.09 -11.72
CA ALA A 55 -15.64 8.23 -11.21
C ALA A 55 -16.10 9.55 -11.85
N LYS A 56 -16.32 9.54 -13.18
CA LYS A 56 -16.85 10.69 -13.92
C LYS A 56 -18.28 11.05 -13.48
N GLU A 57 -19.16 10.07 -13.28
CA GLU A 57 -20.51 10.28 -12.78
C GLU A 57 -20.50 10.90 -11.37
N LEU A 58 -19.59 10.45 -10.54
CA LEU A 58 -19.41 10.95 -9.18
C LEU A 58 -18.66 12.30 -9.11
N GLU A 59 -18.17 12.83 -10.25
CA GLU A 59 -17.33 14.03 -10.31
C GLU A 59 -16.07 13.88 -9.44
N ILE A 60 -15.44 12.72 -9.51
CA ILE A 60 -14.16 12.39 -8.83
C ILE A 60 -13.09 12.25 -9.91
N GLU A 61 -11.95 12.91 -9.73
CA GLU A 61 -10.75 12.65 -10.50
C GLU A 61 -10.10 11.38 -9.97
N LEU A 62 -10.15 10.29 -10.77
CA LEU A 62 -9.53 9.01 -10.45
C LEU A 62 -8.16 8.92 -11.13
N ILE A 63 -7.09 8.96 -10.33
CA ILE A 63 -5.72 8.83 -10.79
C ILE A 63 -5.33 7.35 -10.76
N PRO A 64 -4.90 6.75 -11.90
CA PRO A 64 -4.39 5.39 -11.89
C PRO A 64 -3.14 5.27 -11.01
N GLY A 65 -3.16 4.31 -10.08
CA GLY A 65 -2.06 4.08 -9.15
C GLY A 65 -1.74 2.60 -8.97
N ILE A 66 -0.60 2.34 -8.35
CA ILE A 66 -0.15 1.02 -7.90
C ILE A 66 0.84 1.22 -6.74
N GLU A 67 0.84 0.33 -5.77
CA GLU A 67 1.88 0.28 -4.75
C GLU A 67 2.70 -1.00 -4.85
N PHE A 68 3.96 -0.89 -5.26
CA PHE A 68 4.89 -2.02 -5.32
C PHE A 68 5.55 -2.29 -3.97
N SER A 69 5.46 -3.55 -3.52
CA SER A 69 6.18 -4.06 -2.34
C SER A 69 7.63 -4.40 -2.71
N THR A 70 8.58 -3.54 -2.36
CA THR A 70 9.99 -3.62 -2.81
C THR A 70 10.99 -3.84 -1.68
N ILE A 71 12.24 -4.09 -2.06
CA ILE A 71 13.40 -4.11 -1.16
C ILE A 71 14.49 -3.22 -1.74
N ASP A 72 15.00 -2.30 -0.94
CA ASP A 72 16.18 -1.54 -1.31
C ASP A 72 17.42 -2.43 -1.35
N LYS A 73 18.12 -2.41 -2.48
CA LYS A 73 19.24 -3.32 -2.76
C LYS A 73 20.40 -3.17 -1.78
N GLU A 74 20.70 -1.94 -1.37
CA GLU A 74 21.88 -1.65 -0.54
C GLU A 74 21.63 -1.93 0.95
N SER A 75 20.51 -1.41 1.47
CA SER A 75 20.19 -1.54 2.90
C SER A 75 19.44 -2.84 3.24
N GLY A 76 18.84 -3.50 2.25
CA GLY A 76 17.92 -4.62 2.47
C GLY A 76 16.59 -4.18 3.12
N GLN A 77 16.35 -2.86 3.25
CA GLN A 77 15.14 -2.32 3.84
C GLN A 77 13.94 -2.57 2.92
N LYS A 78 12.82 -2.98 3.50
CA LYS A 78 11.55 -3.05 2.79
C LYS A 78 11.01 -1.65 2.61
N ILE A 79 10.72 -1.30 1.38
CA ILE A 79 10.18 0.00 0.98
C ILE A 79 9.01 -0.26 0.05
N HIS A 80 7.99 0.57 0.14
CA HIS A 80 6.95 0.58 -0.85
C HIS A 80 7.19 1.72 -1.84
N ALA A 81 6.99 1.41 -3.12
CA ALA A 81 7.11 2.37 -4.21
C ALA A 81 5.72 2.59 -4.82
N LEU A 82 5.18 3.77 -4.59
CA LEU A 82 3.90 4.20 -5.13
C LEU A 82 4.11 4.70 -6.56
N GLY A 83 3.36 4.17 -7.51
CA GLY A 83 3.28 4.66 -8.89
C GLY A 83 1.97 5.42 -9.08
N LEU A 84 2.02 6.65 -9.57
CA LEU A 84 0.85 7.50 -9.80
C LEU A 84 0.80 7.98 -11.25
N GLY A 85 -0.40 8.06 -11.83
CA GLY A 85 -0.59 8.49 -13.21
C GLY A 85 -0.05 7.50 -14.25
N ILE A 86 -0.07 6.22 -13.93
CA ILE A 86 0.45 5.13 -14.77
C ILE A 86 -0.50 4.78 -15.92
N ASP A 87 0.08 4.37 -17.06
CA ASP A 87 -0.67 3.73 -18.14
C ASP A 87 -1.01 2.29 -17.76
N LEU A 88 -2.28 2.04 -17.51
CA LEU A 88 -2.81 0.73 -17.10
C LEU A 88 -2.69 -0.34 -18.18
N GLU A 89 -2.52 0.04 -19.45
CA GLU A 89 -2.36 -0.91 -20.57
C GLU A 89 -0.89 -1.22 -20.87
N ASN A 90 0.05 -0.61 -20.13
CA ASN A 90 1.48 -0.86 -20.31
C ASN A 90 1.83 -2.33 -20.09
N ASN A 91 2.40 -2.97 -21.11
CA ASN A 91 2.71 -4.40 -21.09
C ASN A 91 3.76 -4.80 -20.04
N VAL A 92 4.74 -3.92 -19.76
CA VAL A 92 5.78 -4.18 -18.76
C VAL A 92 5.18 -4.19 -17.36
N LEU A 93 4.32 -3.19 -17.06
CA LEU A 93 3.58 -3.10 -15.81
C LEU A 93 2.70 -4.35 -15.60
N ARG A 94 1.83 -4.67 -16.57
CA ARG A 94 0.92 -5.83 -16.49
C ARG A 94 1.66 -7.16 -16.37
N GLY A 95 2.75 -7.33 -17.13
CA GLY A 95 3.60 -8.51 -17.05
C GLY A 95 4.22 -8.68 -15.67
N LYS A 96 4.65 -7.56 -15.04
CA LYS A 96 5.20 -7.60 -13.69
C LYS A 96 4.12 -7.93 -12.65
N CYS A 97 2.94 -7.34 -12.72
CA CYS A 97 1.82 -7.66 -11.82
C CYS A 97 1.46 -9.16 -11.89
N THR A 98 1.37 -9.71 -13.10
CA THR A 98 1.11 -11.15 -13.32
C THR A 98 2.20 -12.02 -12.67
N GLN A 99 3.47 -11.67 -12.85
CA GLN A 99 4.60 -12.38 -12.22
C GLN A 99 4.52 -12.31 -10.69
N LEU A 100 4.30 -11.11 -10.13
CA LEU A 100 4.23 -10.91 -8.69
C LEU A 100 3.06 -11.67 -8.05
N ARG A 101 1.90 -11.74 -8.73
CA ARG A 101 0.77 -12.56 -8.31
C ARG A 101 1.16 -14.05 -8.25
N ALA A 102 1.79 -14.59 -9.28
CA ALA A 102 2.23 -15.98 -9.30
C ALA A 102 3.25 -16.27 -8.17
N ASP A 103 4.19 -15.36 -7.93
CA ASP A 103 5.18 -15.49 -6.85
C ASP A 103 4.52 -15.44 -5.45
N ARG A 104 3.47 -14.62 -5.27
CA ARG A 104 2.70 -14.56 -4.01
C ARG A 104 1.91 -15.84 -3.76
N ILE A 105 1.28 -16.42 -4.78
CA ILE A 105 0.57 -17.72 -4.67
C ILE A 105 1.55 -18.82 -4.24
N LYS A 106 2.71 -18.87 -4.87
CA LYS A 106 3.76 -19.85 -4.52
C LYS A 106 4.25 -19.65 -3.07
N LEU A 107 4.49 -18.41 -2.67
CA LEU A 107 4.92 -18.05 -1.32
C LEU A 107 3.87 -18.45 -0.28
N MET A 108 2.58 -18.20 -0.58
CA MET A 108 1.46 -18.59 0.27
C MET A 108 1.40 -20.10 0.49
N GLY A 109 1.60 -20.92 -0.55
CA GLY A 109 1.67 -22.38 -0.42
C GLY A 109 2.76 -22.81 0.57
N GLN A 110 3.95 -22.21 0.49
CA GLN A 110 5.04 -22.48 1.43
C GLN A 110 4.74 -22.01 2.86
N ILE A 111 4.05 -20.88 3.02
CA ILE A 111 3.58 -20.41 4.33
C ILE A 111 2.54 -21.38 4.90
N ALA A 112 1.61 -21.89 4.06
CA ALA A 112 0.59 -22.84 4.46
C ALA A 112 1.19 -24.14 5.02
N GLU A 113 2.23 -24.68 4.36
CA GLU A 113 2.96 -25.86 4.85
C GLU A 113 3.58 -25.62 6.24
N LYS A 114 4.18 -24.45 6.44
CA LYS A 114 4.75 -24.09 7.75
C LYS A 114 3.67 -23.86 8.82
N LEU A 115 2.57 -23.20 8.47
CA LEU A 115 1.43 -23.04 9.37
C LEU A 115 0.82 -24.38 9.75
N ALA A 116 0.70 -25.31 8.79
CA ALA A 116 0.25 -26.69 9.05
C ALA A 116 1.18 -27.40 10.03
N SER A 117 2.50 -27.26 9.89
CA SER A 117 3.49 -27.78 10.84
C SER A 117 3.33 -27.20 12.26
N CYS A 118 2.84 -25.96 12.36
CA CYS A 118 2.46 -25.33 13.63
C CYS A 118 1.04 -25.73 14.08
N GLY A 119 0.32 -26.53 13.29
CA GLY A 119 -1.03 -27.04 13.54
C GLY A 119 -2.15 -26.05 13.23
N PHE A 120 -1.91 -25.05 12.40
CA PHE A 120 -2.94 -24.17 11.86
C PHE A 120 -3.40 -24.65 10.49
N ILE A 121 -4.66 -24.40 10.18
CA ILE A 121 -5.29 -24.69 8.89
C ILE A 121 -5.44 -23.37 8.14
N LEU A 122 -4.93 -23.32 6.91
CA LEU A 122 -5.12 -22.23 5.96
C LEU A 122 -5.85 -22.78 4.72
N ARG A 123 -6.91 -22.12 4.28
CA ARG A 123 -7.75 -22.52 3.14
C ARG A 123 -7.18 -21.96 1.82
N VAL A 124 -6.06 -22.55 1.39
CA VAL A 124 -5.28 -22.08 0.24
C VAL A 124 -6.12 -21.96 -1.03
N ASP A 125 -6.93 -22.98 -1.33
CA ASP A 125 -7.75 -23.02 -2.56
C ASP A 125 -8.80 -21.91 -2.59
N GLU A 126 -9.41 -21.58 -1.45
CA GLU A 126 -10.37 -20.47 -1.33
C GLU A 126 -9.69 -19.12 -1.55
N LEU A 127 -8.50 -18.91 -0.96
CA LEU A 127 -7.73 -17.69 -1.13
C LEU A 127 -7.24 -17.49 -2.58
N VAL A 128 -6.87 -18.58 -3.26
CA VAL A 128 -6.49 -18.49 -4.69
C VAL A 128 -7.69 -18.20 -5.56
N ALA A 129 -8.84 -18.81 -5.26
CA ALA A 129 -10.08 -18.66 -6.01
C ALA A 129 -10.70 -17.26 -5.92
N SER A 130 -10.37 -16.47 -4.87
CA SER A 130 -10.85 -15.08 -4.74
C SER A 130 -10.33 -14.18 -5.87
N GLY A 131 -9.20 -14.53 -6.48
CA GLY A 131 -8.58 -13.72 -7.52
C GLY A 131 -7.83 -12.49 -7.02
N GLU A 132 -7.83 -12.25 -5.70
CA GLU A 132 -7.18 -11.11 -5.06
C GLU A 132 -5.66 -11.29 -4.97
N ILE A 133 -4.92 -10.21 -4.79
CA ILE A 133 -3.50 -10.27 -4.45
C ILE A 133 -3.36 -10.69 -2.99
N ILE A 134 -2.86 -11.91 -2.78
CA ILE A 134 -2.75 -12.49 -1.43
C ILE A 134 -1.62 -11.81 -0.65
N THR A 135 -1.99 -11.15 0.43
CA THR A 135 -1.07 -10.53 1.40
C THR A 135 -1.00 -11.37 2.69
N LYS A 136 -0.13 -10.98 3.63
CA LYS A 136 -0.12 -11.57 4.97
C LYS A 136 -1.42 -11.29 5.73
N ALA A 137 -2.08 -10.17 5.42
CA ALA A 137 -3.38 -9.82 6.00
C ALA A 137 -4.43 -10.88 5.64
N HIS A 138 -4.52 -11.30 4.39
CA HIS A 138 -5.43 -12.38 3.95
C HIS A 138 -5.12 -13.70 4.65
N ILE A 139 -3.84 -14.10 4.74
CA ILE A 139 -3.43 -15.31 5.45
C ILE A 139 -3.85 -15.27 6.92
N ALA A 140 -3.59 -14.15 7.60
CA ALA A 140 -3.98 -13.97 8.99
C ALA A 140 -5.50 -14.00 9.17
N ARG A 141 -6.23 -13.28 8.33
CA ARG A 141 -7.70 -13.22 8.35
C ARG A 141 -8.32 -14.60 8.16
N ASP A 142 -7.84 -15.38 7.21
CA ASP A 142 -8.32 -16.75 6.99
C ASP A 142 -8.05 -17.67 8.19
N VAL A 143 -6.82 -17.64 8.74
CA VAL A 143 -6.48 -18.44 9.91
C VAL A 143 -7.32 -18.07 11.13
N LEU A 144 -7.57 -16.77 11.35
CA LEU A 144 -8.36 -16.26 12.46
C LEU A 144 -9.85 -16.59 12.34
N ALA A 145 -10.39 -16.56 11.12
CA ALA A 145 -11.79 -16.87 10.83
C ALA A 145 -12.10 -18.38 10.86
N ASN A 146 -11.09 -19.23 10.81
CA ASN A 146 -11.28 -20.67 10.81
C ASN A 146 -11.46 -21.21 12.25
N GLU A 147 -12.68 -21.61 12.60
CA GLU A 147 -13.01 -22.14 13.94
C GLU A 147 -12.13 -23.31 14.38
N ALA A 148 -11.63 -24.14 13.45
CA ALA A 148 -10.72 -25.23 13.78
C ALA A 148 -9.38 -24.74 14.37
N ASN A 149 -9.00 -23.51 14.10
CA ASN A 149 -7.80 -22.88 14.64
C ASN A 149 -7.99 -22.24 16.02
N ARG A 150 -9.26 -21.97 16.42
CA ARG A 150 -9.61 -21.16 17.60
C ARG A 150 -8.91 -21.59 18.89
N HIS A 151 -8.98 -22.86 19.23
CA HIS A 151 -8.35 -23.38 20.45
C HIS A 151 -6.83 -23.15 20.44
N ARG A 152 -6.17 -23.34 19.29
CA ARG A 152 -4.74 -23.16 19.14
C ARG A 152 -4.35 -21.68 19.19
N LEU A 153 -5.13 -20.81 18.59
CA LEU A 153 -4.94 -19.36 18.64
C LEU A 153 -4.96 -18.85 20.08
N ILE A 154 -6.01 -19.21 20.83
CA ILE A 154 -6.15 -18.85 22.26
C ILE A 154 -4.98 -19.41 23.08
N LYS A 155 -4.60 -20.68 22.87
CA LYS A 155 -3.48 -21.29 23.57
C LYS A 155 -2.16 -20.58 23.29
N ALA A 156 -1.95 -20.11 22.05
CA ALA A 156 -0.71 -19.45 21.64
C ALA A 156 -0.61 -18.00 22.08
N HIS A 157 -1.74 -17.28 22.17
CA HIS A 157 -1.79 -15.83 22.42
C HIS A 157 -2.40 -15.45 23.78
N GLY A 158 -3.02 -16.40 24.50
CA GLY A 158 -3.75 -16.13 25.74
C GLY A 158 -5.22 -15.69 25.52
N SER A 159 -5.51 -15.11 24.37
CA SER A 159 -6.84 -14.73 23.89
C SER A 159 -6.90 -14.89 22.36
N MET A 160 -8.03 -14.58 21.74
CA MET A 160 -8.08 -14.44 20.27
C MET A 160 -7.24 -13.23 19.88
N PRO A 161 -6.20 -13.41 19.02
CA PRO A 161 -5.34 -12.32 18.61
C PRO A 161 -6.00 -11.43 17.57
N LEU A 162 -5.56 -10.18 17.50
CA LEU A 162 -5.81 -9.32 16.35
C LEU A 162 -4.98 -9.79 15.14
N GLN A 163 -5.37 -9.35 13.95
CA GLN A 163 -4.69 -9.70 12.70
C GLN A 163 -3.18 -9.36 12.74
N GLY A 164 -2.82 -8.16 13.20
CA GLY A 164 -1.44 -7.72 13.34
C GLY A 164 -0.65 -8.60 14.30
N GLU A 165 -1.21 -8.93 15.46
CA GLU A 165 -0.57 -9.79 16.47
C GLU A 165 -0.28 -11.20 15.93
N PHE A 166 -1.19 -11.74 15.09
CA PHE A 166 -0.95 -13.02 14.41
C PHE A 166 0.21 -12.90 13.42
N ILE A 167 0.21 -11.85 12.58
CA ILE A 167 1.27 -11.60 11.59
C ILE A 167 2.63 -11.48 12.26
N GLU A 168 2.73 -10.69 13.32
CA GLU A 168 3.99 -10.47 14.06
C GLU A 168 4.52 -11.75 14.71
N LYS A 169 3.65 -12.58 15.25
CA LYS A 169 4.06 -13.80 15.94
C LYS A 169 4.41 -14.95 15.01
N TRP A 170 3.82 -15.00 13.79
CA TRP A 170 3.92 -16.18 12.94
C TRP A 170 4.54 -15.92 11.57
N LEU A 171 4.37 -14.74 10.98
CA LEU A 171 4.62 -14.48 9.56
C LEU A 171 5.77 -13.51 9.26
N ILE A 172 6.41 -12.93 10.28
CA ILE A 172 7.56 -12.03 10.07
C ILE A 172 8.89 -12.78 10.21
N LYS A 173 10.00 -12.12 9.83
CA LYS A 173 11.35 -12.70 9.89
C LYS A 173 11.69 -13.16 11.31
N GLY A 174 12.14 -14.39 11.42
CA GLY A 174 12.45 -15.03 12.71
C GLY A 174 11.30 -15.82 13.31
N CYS A 175 10.09 -15.73 12.77
CA CYS A 175 8.92 -16.45 13.26
C CYS A 175 8.70 -17.80 12.57
N PRO A 176 7.93 -18.73 13.19
CA PRO A 176 7.85 -20.13 12.75
C PRO A 176 7.35 -20.35 11.33
N ALA A 177 6.39 -19.54 10.86
CA ALA A 177 5.82 -19.67 9.51
C ALA A 177 6.38 -18.64 8.53
N PHE A 178 7.43 -17.92 8.88
CA PHE A 178 8.09 -17.00 7.95
C PHE A 178 8.71 -17.75 6.76
N VAL A 179 8.44 -17.25 5.56
CA VAL A 179 9.09 -17.66 4.32
C VAL A 179 9.66 -16.41 3.65
N PRO A 180 10.96 -16.37 3.33
CA PRO A 180 11.53 -15.25 2.59
C PRO A 180 11.05 -15.26 1.14
N LYS A 181 10.83 -14.08 0.54
CA LYS A 181 10.62 -13.97 -0.91
C LYS A 181 11.91 -14.40 -1.63
N THR A 182 11.81 -15.33 -2.58
CA THR A 182 12.98 -15.88 -3.29
C THR A 182 13.63 -14.84 -4.23
N LYS A 183 12.78 -14.03 -4.88
CA LYS A 183 13.19 -12.94 -5.78
C LYS A 183 12.34 -11.71 -5.46
N PRO A 184 12.71 -10.93 -4.45
CA PRO A 184 11.97 -9.70 -4.17
C PRO A 184 12.17 -8.70 -5.31
N LEU A 185 11.14 -7.93 -5.62
CA LEU A 185 11.26 -6.78 -6.52
C LEU A 185 12.17 -5.74 -5.85
N LEU A 186 13.19 -5.28 -6.57
CA LEU A 186 14.07 -4.24 -6.06
C LEU A 186 13.45 -2.86 -6.29
N THR A 187 13.70 -1.91 -5.38
CA THR A 187 13.10 -0.58 -5.41
C THR A 187 13.35 0.14 -6.74
N HIS A 188 14.60 0.15 -7.23
CA HIS A 188 14.93 0.77 -8.51
C HIS A 188 14.24 0.08 -9.71
N GLU A 189 14.05 -1.26 -9.69
CA GLU A 189 13.31 -1.97 -10.74
C GLU A 189 11.83 -1.56 -10.76
N ALA A 190 11.22 -1.35 -9.59
CA ALA A 190 9.84 -0.87 -9.49
C ALA A 190 9.72 0.55 -10.06
N ILE A 191 10.65 1.44 -9.72
CA ILE A 191 10.71 2.80 -10.24
C ILE A 191 10.84 2.79 -11.77
N ASP A 192 11.73 1.96 -12.33
CA ASP A 192 11.88 1.82 -13.77
C ASP A 192 10.58 1.35 -14.46
N ILE A 193 9.83 0.43 -13.83
CA ILE A 193 8.53 -0.04 -14.35
C ILE A 193 7.49 1.08 -14.32
N ILE A 194 7.41 1.84 -13.21
CA ILE A 194 6.51 2.99 -13.07
C ILE A 194 6.82 4.03 -14.17
N HIS A 195 8.10 4.35 -14.39
CA HIS A 195 8.52 5.28 -15.44
C HIS A 195 8.20 4.78 -16.84
N GLN A 196 8.41 3.48 -17.13
CA GLN A 196 8.04 2.89 -18.42
C GLN A 196 6.52 2.90 -18.65
N ALA A 197 5.73 2.90 -17.58
CA ALA A 197 4.28 3.10 -17.64
C ALA A 197 3.86 4.58 -17.66
N GLY A 198 4.81 5.53 -17.87
CA GLY A 198 4.52 6.96 -17.93
C GLY A 198 4.22 7.64 -16.59
N GLY A 199 4.21 6.90 -15.49
CA GLY A 199 3.86 7.39 -14.17
C GLY A 199 5.01 8.06 -13.42
N ILE A 200 4.70 8.51 -12.21
CA ILE A 200 5.61 9.13 -11.25
C ILE A 200 5.81 8.19 -10.08
N SER A 201 7.06 7.99 -9.66
CA SER A 201 7.41 7.19 -8.50
C SER A 201 7.43 8.04 -7.22
N SER A 202 6.68 7.65 -6.20
CA SER A 202 6.75 8.23 -4.86
C SER A 202 7.18 7.19 -3.83
N CYS A 203 8.06 7.57 -2.91
CA CYS A 203 8.37 6.72 -1.76
C CYS A 203 7.18 6.74 -0.81
N ALA A 204 6.45 5.62 -0.73
CA ALA A 204 5.25 5.49 0.08
C ALA A 204 5.58 5.51 1.58
N HIS A 205 4.77 6.22 2.36
CA HIS A 205 4.79 6.29 3.84
C HIS A 205 6.17 6.10 4.49
N PRO A 206 7.21 6.89 4.15
CA PRO A 206 8.56 6.72 4.68
C PRO A 206 8.62 6.89 6.21
N SER A 207 7.65 7.62 6.79
CA SER A 207 7.43 7.75 8.24
C SER A 207 7.23 6.40 8.94
N PHE A 208 6.58 5.43 8.27
CA PHE A 208 6.41 4.07 8.78
C PHE A 208 7.76 3.37 9.01
N ASN A 209 8.69 3.49 8.07
CA ASN A 209 10.02 2.89 8.22
C ASN A 209 10.81 3.51 9.37
N VAL A 210 10.68 4.84 9.54
CA VAL A 210 11.33 5.55 10.66
C VAL A 210 10.69 5.15 11.99
N MET A 211 9.36 5.06 12.05
CA MET A 211 8.64 4.56 13.23
C MET A 211 9.08 3.15 13.64
N LYS A 212 9.40 2.29 12.67
CA LYS A 212 9.94 0.94 12.89
C LYS A 212 11.46 0.90 13.14
N GLY A 213 12.09 2.05 13.40
CA GLY A 213 13.48 2.16 13.84
C GLY A 213 14.51 2.35 12.72
N PHE A 214 14.09 2.56 11.48
CA PHE A 214 15.02 2.93 10.41
C PHE A 214 15.43 4.42 10.60
N SER A 215 16.71 4.73 10.44
CA SER A 215 17.19 6.11 10.65
C SER A 215 16.58 7.05 9.62
N LEU A 216 16.10 8.23 10.04
CA LEU A 216 15.59 9.28 9.16
C LEU A 216 16.62 9.65 8.08
N GLU A 217 17.88 9.83 8.48
CA GLU A 217 18.93 10.18 7.52
C GLU A 217 19.18 9.06 6.50
N CYS A 218 19.20 7.78 6.96
CA CYS A 218 19.30 6.65 6.04
C CYS A 218 18.08 6.55 5.11
N MET A 219 16.87 6.94 5.57
CA MET A 219 15.68 6.98 4.75
C MET A 219 15.77 8.06 3.66
N LYS A 220 16.22 9.26 4.00
CA LYS A 220 16.47 10.34 3.04
C LYS A 220 17.49 9.91 1.98
N GLN A 221 18.60 9.33 2.38
CA GLN A 221 19.63 8.82 1.46
C GLN A 221 19.10 7.69 0.56
N LEU A 222 18.25 6.81 1.09
CA LEU A 222 17.62 5.75 0.32
C LEU A 222 16.70 6.31 -0.78
N ILE A 223 15.89 7.33 -0.47
CA ILE A 223 15.00 8.00 -1.43
C ILE A 223 15.82 8.59 -2.58
N LEU A 224 16.88 9.36 -2.26
CA LEU A 224 17.72 10.02 -3.26
C LEU A 224 18.48 9.03 -4.16
N ARG A 225 19.11 8.01 -3.57
CA ARG A 225 19.91 7.05 -4.38
C ARG A 225 19.06 6.18 -5.30
N ASN A 226 17.81 5.88 -4.90
CA ASN A 226 16.87 5.17 -5.78
C ASN A 226 16.22 6.08 -6.82
N LYS A 227 16.42 7.41 -6.74
CA LYS A 227 15.90 8.40 -7.68
C LYS A 227 14.37 8.42 -7.76
N PHE A 228 13.71 8.37 -6.62
CA PHE A 228 12.29 8.65 -6.57
C PHE A 228 11.99 10.06 -7.10
N ASP A 229 10.87 10.25 -7.79
CA ASP A 229 10.41 11.56 -8.24
C ASP A 229 9.74 12.34 -7.12
N ALA A 230 9.17 11.62 -6.17
CA ALA A 230 8.36 12.16 -5.09
C ALA A 230 8.59 11.42 -3.77
N VAL A 231 8.14 12.04 -2.70
CA VAL A 231 8.03 11.41 -1.38
C VAL A 231 6.62 11.64 -0.82
N GLU A 232 6.02 10.61 -0.27
CA GLU A 232 4.75 10.72 0.43
C GLU A 232 4.99 11.32 1.82
N ALA A 233 5.17 12.66 1.82
CA ALA A 233 5.44 13.42 3.03
C ALA A 233 4.19 13.60 3.89
N ILE A 234 3.00 13.71 3.26
CA ILE A 234 1.72 13.89 3.95
C ILE A 234 1.08 12.53 4.17
N ASN A 235 1.60 11.79 5.14
CA ASN A 235 1.09 10.52 5.60
C ASN A 235 1.29 10.41 7.12
N ILE A 236 0.25 9.95 7.83
CA ILE A 236 0.25 9.79 9.29
C ILE A 236 0.24 8.32 9.62
N GLN A 237 1.05 7.93 10.59
CA GLN A 237 1.11 6.57 11.11
C GLN A 237 0.60 6.49 12.54
N TYR A 238 0.19 5.29 12.96
CA TYR A 238 -0.17 5.00 14.34
C TYR A 238 0.68 3.84 14.86
N ASP A 239 1.44 4.10 15.91
CA ASP A 239 2.33 3.11 16.51
C ASP A 239 1.53 2.18 17.43
N LYS A 240 1.09 1.06 16.86
CA LYS A 240 0.28 0.04 17.55
C LYS A 240 1.04 -0.65 18.70
N GLU A 241 2.37 -0.75 18.60
CA GLU A 241 3.22 -1.36 19.63
C GLU A 241 3.32 -0.47 20.88
N ASN A 242 3.14 0.85 20.72
CA ASN A 242 3.19 1.84 21.79
C ASN A 242 1.82 2.49 22.07
N GLY A 243 0.76 1.68 22.07
CA GLY A 243 -0.59 2.12 22.46
C GLY A 243 -1.32 2.96 21.42
N ASP A 244 -1.15 2.65 20.15
CA ASP A 244 -1.79 3.36 19.02
C ASP A 244 -1.45 4.86 18.98
N ARG A 245 -0.23 5.20 19.39
CA ARG A 245 0.22 6.59 19.41
C ARG A 245 0.41 7.12 17.99
N ARG A 246 -0.17 8.29 17.71
CA ARG A 246 0.05 9.01 16.45
C ARG A 246 1.54 9.32 16.27
N PHE A 247 2.07 8.96 15.11
CA PHE A 247 3.44 9.22 14.67
C PHE A 247 3.39 10.08 13.40
N ASP A 248 3.99 11.24 13.47
CA ASP A 248 3.90 12.28 12.46
C ASP A 248 5.30 12.79 12.10
N MET A 249 5.63 12.76 10.83
CA MET A 249 6.89 13.28 10.27
C MET A 249 6.63 14.14 9.02
N VAL A 250 5.44 14.73 8.93
CA VAL A 250 5.05 15.55 7.77
C VAL A 250 6.03 16.70 7.57
N GLN A 251 6.40 17.38 8.63
CA GLN A 251 7.31 18.53 8.55
C GLN A 251 8.69 18.11 8.03
N GLU A 252 9.27 17.04 8.58
CA GLU A 252 10.61 16.55 8.23
C GLU A 252 10.70 16.09 6.78
N PHE A 253 9.66 15.38 6.28
CA PHE A 253 9.65 14.92 4.90
C PHE A 253 9.24 16.00 3.91
N THR A 254 8.39 16.95 4.28
CA THR A 254 8.07 18.11 3.46
C THR A 254 9.32 18.97 3.24
N GLN A 255 10.02 19.33 4.33
CA GLN A 255 11.28 20.07 4.23
C GLN A 255 12.32 19.33 3.38
N PHE A 256 12.47 18.01 3.59
CA PHE A 256 13.39 17.20 2.81
C PHE A 256 13.04 17.20 1.31
N ALA A 257 11.76 17.09 0.97
CA ALA A 257 11.31 17.13 -0.43
C ALA A 257 11.65 18.46 -1.09
N GLU A 258 11.36 19.58 -0.41
CA GLU A 258 11.68 20.94 -0.88
C GLU A 258 13.20 21.13 -1.10
N GLU A 259 14.02 20.75 -0.11
CA GLU A 259 15.49 20.85 -0.18
C GLU A 259 16.09 19.97 -1.30
N SER A 260 15.43 18.86 -1.64
CA SER A 260 15.89 17.87 -2.63
C SER A 260 15.22 18.02 -4.00
N SER A 261 14.35 19.01 -4.17
CA SER A 261 13.55 19.20 -5.41
C SER A 261 12.72 17.96 -5.79
N LEU A 262 12.20 17.24 -4.80
CA LEU A 262 11.26 16.15 -4.98
C LEU A 262 9.83 16.68 -4.96
N LEU A 263 8.94 16.05 -5.71
CA LEU A 263 7.52 16.29 -5.53
C LEU A 263 7.05 15.78 -4.16
N ILE A 264 6.04 16.45 -3.61
CA ILE A 264 5.34 15.99 -2.40
C ILE A 264 4.09 15.26 -2.83
N THR A 265 3.87 14.06 -2.29
CA THR A 265 2.59 13.37 -2.37
C THR A 265 2.02 13.14 -0.97
N GLY A 266 0.79 12.69 -0.92
CA GLY A 266 0.15 12.37 0.35
C GLY A 266 -1.11 11.54 0.16
N GLY A 267 -1.38 10.73 1.16
CA GLY A 267 -2.53 9.85 1.19
C GLY A 267 -2.70 9.21 2.56
N SER A 268 -3.86 8.62 2.75
CA SER A 268 -4.23 8.01 4.03
C SER A 268 -3.68 6.61 4.22
N ASP A 269 -3.26 5.95 3.13
CA ASP A 269 -3.00 4.50 3.12
C ASP A 269 -4.24 3.74 3.62
N TYR A 270 -5.42 4.18 3.13
CA TYR A 270 -6.71 3.71 3.62
C TYR A 270 -7.03 2.30 3.16
N HIS A 271 -7.32 1.42 4.11
CA HIS A 271 -7.71 0.04 3.86
C HIS A 271 -9.14 -0.25 4.30
N SER A 272 -9.62 0.39 5.38
CA SER A 272 -10.90 0.03 6.00
C SER A 272 -11.38 1.04 7.02
N ASP A 273 -12.69 1.02 7.29
CA ASP A 273 -13.29 1.65 8.49
C ASP A 273 -13.33 0.71 9.71
N ASN A 274 -12.95 -0.56 9.54
CA ASN A 274 -12.99 -1.56 10.61
C ASN A 274 -11.80 -1.42 11.57
N ARG A 275 -11.98 -0.57 12.59
CA ARG A 275 -10.97 -0.31 13.62
C ARG A 275 -10.64 -1.53 14.49
N GLU A 276 -11.56 -2.47 14.63
CA GLU A 276 -11.30 -3.71 15.39
C GLU A 276 -10.28 -4.60 14.68
N LEU A 277 -10.28 -4.59 13.35
CA LEU A 277 -9.37 -5.38 12.53
C LEU A 277 -8.03 -4.67 12.29
N TRP A 278 -8.09 -3.39 11.97
CA TRP A 278 -6.94 -2.61 11.49
C TRP A 278 -6.29 -1.74 12.58
N GLY A 279 -6.99 -1.47 13.69
CA GLY A 279 -6.57 -0.49 14.71
C GLY A 279 -6.77 0.95 14.23
N ASN A 280 -6.09 1.91 14.86
CA ASN A 280 -6.13 3.28 14.40
C ASN A 280 -5.35 3.44 13.09
N MET A 281 -5.92 4.21 12.19
CA MET A 281 -5.36 4.61 10.91
C MET A 281 -6.01 5.93 10.48
N PRO A 282 -5.39 6.72 9.59
CA PRO A 282 -6.02 7.90 9.04
C PRO A 282 -7.36 7.56 8.37
N SER A 283 -8.30 8.47 8.43
CA SER A 283 -9.56 8.35 7.69
C SER A 283 -9.31 8.57 6.20
N LEU A 284 -10.16 7.99 5.36
CA LEU A 284 -10.13 8.22 3.90
C LEU A 284 -10.19 9.74 3.62
N GLY A 285 -9.26 10.24 2.80
CA GLY A 285 -9.06 11.66 2.51
C GLY A 285 -8.39 12.43 3.65
N MET A 286 -7.90 11.75 4.68
CA MET A 286 -7.30 12.37 5.87
C MET A 286 -8.16 13.50 6.46
N ALA A 287 -9.49 13.32 6.38
CA ALA A 287 -10.45 14.38 6.72
C ALA A 287 -10.34 14.86 8.18
N ASP A 288 -9.86 13.99 9.06
CA ASP A 288 -9.68 14.26 10.50
C ASP A 288 -8.29 14.83 10.82
N GLU A 289 -7.40 14.95 9.82
CA GLU A 289 -6.04 15.42 10.01
C GLU A 289 -5.90 16.93 9.77
N ALA A 290 -4.99 17.55 10.51
CA ALA A 290 -4.74 19.00 10.39
C ALA A 290 -3.95 19.35 9.10
N VAL A 291 -3.11 18.43 8.62
CA VAL A 291 -2.35 18.56 7.37
C VAL A 291 -2.86 17.51 6.40
N ARG A 292 -3.19 17.93 5.19
CA ARG A 292 -3.82 17.11 4.15
C ARG A 292 -3.19 17.41 2.79
N PRO A 293 -3.27 16.44 1.84
CA PRO A 293 -2.92 16.71 0.45
C PRO A 293 -3.71 17.91 -0.13
N GLY A 294 -3.03 18.79 -0.85
CA GLY A 294 -3.62 19.97 -1.49
C GLY A 294 -3.65 19.85 -3.02
N GLN A 295 -4.44 20.71 -3.70
CA GLN A 295 -4.61 20.69 -5.16
C GLN A 295 -3.28 20.93 -5.90
N GLU A 296 -2.37 21.75 -5.36
CA GLU A 296 -1.04 21.99 -5.94
C GLU A 296 -0.22 20.70 -6.11
N MET A 297 -0.47 19.69 -5.30
CA MET A 297 0.16 18.38 -5.40
C MET A 297 -0.34 17.61 -6.63
N VAL A 298 -1.66 17.62 -6.87
CA VAL A 298 -2.28 16.99 -8.04
C VAL A 298 -1.86 17.71 -9.32
N ASP A 299 -1.83 19.04 -9.30
CA ASP A 299 -1.42 19.85 -10.45
C ASP A 299 0.04 19.56 -10.83
N SER A 300 0.94 19.46 -9.85
CA SER A 300 2.35 19.14 -10.04
C SER A 300 2.53 17.71 -10.60
N LEU A 301 1.75 16.75 -10.08
CA LEU A 301 1.75 15.37 -10.56
C LEU A 301 1.28 15.30 -12.02
N ASN A 302 0.15 15.91 -12.34
CA ASN A 302 -0.40 15.93 -13.71
C ASN A 302 0.54 16.60 -14.72
N LEU A 303 1.23 17.67 -14.32
CA LEU A 303 2.22 18.35 -15.16
C LEU A 303 3.39 17.40 -15.49
N LEU A 304 3.92 16.68 -14.52
CA LEU A 304 5.05 15.77 -14.73
C LEU A 304 4.66 14.54 -15.56
N VAL A 305 3.49 13.95 -15.31
CA VAL A 305 2.95 12.83 -16.12
C VAL A 305 2.81 13.26 -17.58
N THR A 306 2.23 14.43 -17.84
CA THR A 306 2.07 14.98 -19.20
C THR A 306 3.42 15.21 -19.88
N SER A 307 4.41 15.74 -19.17
CA SER A 307 5.75 15.96 -19.73
C SER A 307 6.48 14.68 -20.12
N ARG A 308 6.28 13.60 -19.37
CA ARG A 308 6.84 12.27 -19.70
C ARG A 308 6.17 11.65 -20.92
N ALA A 309 4.85 11.77 -21.04
CA ALA A 309 4.14 11.28 -22.22
C ALA A 309 4.65 11.91 -23.52
N THR A 310 4.96 13.22 -23.50
CA THR A 310 5.48 13.95 -24.69
C THR A 310 6.95 13.64 -25.02
N THR A 311 7.73 13.09 -24.10
CA THR A 311 9.14 12.71 -24.34
C THR A 311 9.30 11.26 -24.78
N ALA A 312 8.25 10.46 -24.71
CA ALA A 312 8.25 9.05 -25.12
C ALA A 312 7.80 8.82 -26.58
N GLU A 313 7.28 9.87 -27.26
CA GLU A 313 7.00 9.93 -28.70
C GLU A 313 8.24 10.40 -29.48
#